data_8d4bb692df51112253814d4b5ef7e315
#
_entry.id   8d4bb692df51112253814d4b5ef7e315
#
_cell.length_a   1.000
_cell.length_b   1.000
_cell.length_c   1.000
_cell.angle_alpha   90.00
_cell.angle_beta   90.00
_cell.angle_gamma   90.00
#
_symmetry.space_group_name_H-M   'P 1'
#
loop_
_entity.id
_entity.type
_entity.pdbx_description
1 polymer ?
#
loop_
_entity_poly.entity_id
_entity_poly.type
_entity_poly.pdbx_seq_one_letter_code
_entity_poly.pdbx_strand_id
1 'polypeptide(L)'
;QDKAFLELITQEKFNHTLSDSFTVSQRLKSLMFGLEIEVELYKTINPWSNVIGYAEGSTIYVNSRKLNLPLWDRVENIYHEATHLCGFSHKGNSPDKYNLQTVPYKASNIFAKYLKGIYDQ
;
A
#
# COMPACT_ATOMS: atom_id res chain seq x y z
N GLN A 1 -13.36 -8.71 -10.05
CA GLN A 1 -13.05 -8.07 -8.75
C GLN A 1 -11.88 -7.10 -8.87
N ASP A 2 -10.78 -7.53 -9.46
CA ASP A 2 -9.61 -6.68 -9.65
C ASP A 2 -9.93 -5.46 -10.51
N LYS A 3 -10.77 -5.66 -11.53
CA LYS A 3 -11.23 -4.60 -12.40
C LYS A 3 -12.03 -3.54 -11.64
N ALA A 4 -12.87 -3.94 -10.70
CA ALA A 4 -13.66 -3.00 -9.90
C ALA A 4 -12.76 -2.14 -9.01
N PHE A 5 -11.74 -2.72 -8.40
CA PHE A 5 -10.76 -1.96 -7.62
C PHE A 5 -10.01 -0.95 -8.51
N LEU A 6 -9.53 -1.40 -9.67
CA LEU A 6 -8.79 -0.51 -10.57
C LEU A 6 -9.66 0.62 -11.11
N GLU A 7 -10.96 0.40 -11.30
CA GLU A 7 -11.89 1.47 -11.67
C GLU A 7 -12.04 2.50 -10.55
N LEU A 8 -12.05 2.07 -9.28
CA LEU A 8 -12.05 3.01 -8.15
C LEU A 8 -10.80 3.90 -8.18
N ILE A 9 -9.65 3.34 -8.52
CA ILE A 9 -8.40 4.11 -8.61
C ILE A 9 -8.47 5.15 -9.72
N THR A 10 -9.07 4.84 -10.86
CA THR A 10 -9.16 5.79 -11.98
C THR A 10 -10.01 7.02 -11.67
N GLN A 11 -10.86 6.96 -10.64
CA GLN A 11 -11.73 8.06 -10.23
C GLN A 11 -11.05 9.01 -9.25
N GLU A 12 -9.84 8.69 -8.79
CA GLU A 12 -9.15 9.45 -7.76
C GLU A 12 -8.05 10.34 -8.34
N LYS A 13 -7.69 11.38 -7.60
CA LYS A 13 -6.53 12.21 -7.87
C LYS A 13 -5.47 11.93 -6.81
N PHE A 14 -4.22 11.91 -7.24
CA PHE A 14 -3.11 11.58 -6.35
C PHE A 14 -2.08 12.70 -6.32
N ASN A 15 -1.57 12.99 -5.12
CA ASN A 15 -0.44 13.88 -4.92
C ASN A 15 0.88 13.13 -5.16
N HIS A 16 1.94 13.88 -5.38
CA HIS A 16 3.32 13.39 -5.42
C HIS A 16 3.61 12.41 -6.56
N THR A 17 2.87 12.54 -7.66
CA THR A 17 3.12 11.79 -8.90
C THR A 17 2.74 12.64 -10.09
N LEU A 18 3.46 12.48 -11.20
CA LEU A 18 3.12 13.08 -12.48
C LEU A 18 2.18 12.21 -13.32
N SER A 19 1.96 10.97 -12.88
CA SER A 19 1.08 10.04 -13.57
C SER A 19 -0.38 10.40 -13.35
N ASP A 20 -1.20 10.32 -14.40
CA ASP A 20 -2.64 10.44 -14.24
C ASP A 20 -3.22 9.19 -13.57
N SER A 21 -4.49 9.26 -13.18
CA SER A 21 -5.13 8.16 -12.45
C SER A 21 -5.24 6.87 -13.27
N PHE A 22 -5.40 6.98 -14.59
CA PHE A 22 -5.40 5.81 -15.46
C PHE A 22 -4.03 5.13 -15.45
N THR A 23 -2.95 5.90 -15.60
CA THR A 23 -1.58 5.36 -15.55
C THR A 23 -1.27 4.75 -14.19
N VAL A 24 -1.71 5.38 -13.10
CA VAL A 24 -1.58 4.81 -11.75
C VAL A 24 -2.26 3.45 -11.69
N SER A 25 -3.50 3.34 -12.19
CA SER A 25 -4.23 2.07 -12.17
C SER A 25 -3.51 0.99 -12.96
N GLN A 26 -2.93 1.33 -14.12
CA GLN A 26 -2.19 0.37 -14.95
C GLN A 26 -0.92 -0.13 -14.27
N ARG A 27 -0.21 0.75 -13.56
CA ARG A 27 0.97 0.36 -12.80
C ARG A 27 0.61 -0.51 -11.62
N LEU A 28 -0.47 -0.21 -10.90
CA LEU A 28 -0.95 -1.04 -9.80
C LEU A 28 -1.46 -2.40 -10.28
N LYS A 29 -1.94 -2.48 -11.52
CA LYS A 29 -2.35 -3.75 -12.12
C LYS A 29 -1.21 -4.76 -12.13
N SER A 30 0.03 -4.32 -12.28
CA SER A 30 1.19 -5.21 -12.29
C SER A 30 1.36 -5.95 -10.96
N LEU A 31 0.88 -5.40 -9.84
CA LEU A 31 0.90 -6.08 -8.54
C LEU A 31 0.02 -7.33 -8.52
N MET A 32 -0.96 -7.42 -9.42
CA MET A 32 -1.90 -8.54 -9.47
C MET A 32 -1.45 -9.62 -10.45
N PHE A 33 -0.70 -9.25 -11.51
CA PHE A 33 -0.52 -10.13 -12.65
C PHE A 33 0.92 -10.47 -13.04
N GLY A 34 1.93 -9.90 -12.41
CA GLY A 34 3.26 -10.18 -12.92
C GLY A 34 4.42 -9.73 -12.07
N LEU A 35 4.17 -9.03 -11.00
CA LEU A 35 5.24 -8.60 -10.12
C LEU A 35 5.48 -9.66 -9.05
N GLU A 36 6.67 -10.25 -9.06
CA GLU A 36 7.09 -11.14 -7.97
C GLU A 36 7.50 -10.29 -6.78
N ILE A 37 6.81 -10.47 -5.66
CA ILE A 37 7.08 -9.76 -4.42
C ILE A 37 7.39 -10.79 -3.35
N GLU A 38 8.52 -10.63 -2.68
CA GLU A 38 8.85 -11.39 -1.48
C GLU A 38 8.38 -10.62 -0.26
N VAL A 39 7.86 -11.33 0.73
CA VAL A 39 7.49 -10.76 2.02
C VAL A 39 8.33 -11.45 3.09
N GLU A 40 9.08 -10.67 3.87
CA GLU A 40 9.90 -11.17 4.95
C GLU A 40 9.51 -10.53 6.28
N LEU A 41 9.62 -11.29 7.34
CA LEU A 41 9.46 -10.77 8.69
C LEU A 41 10.80 -10.27 9.20
N TYR A 42 10.78 -9.15 9.90
CA TYR A 42 11.91 -8.65 10.65
C TYR A 42 11.44 -8.15 12.01
N LYS A 43 12.36 -7.82 12.88
CA LYS A 43 12.03 -7.34 14.21
C LYS A 43 12.82 -6.07 14.50
N THR A 44 12.14 -4.98 14.79
CA THR A 44 12.81 -3.75 15.20
C THR A 44 13.54 -3.95 16.52
N ILE A 45 14.71 -3.33 16.66
CA ILE A 45 15.46 -3.35 17.92
C ILE A 45 14.65 -2.62 19.00
N ASN A 46 14.07 -1.47 18.65
CA ASN A 46 13.22 -0.71 19.57
C ASN A 46 11.81 -1.30 19.55
N PRO A 47 11.33 -1.89 20.68
CA PRO A 47 9.98 -2.46 20.72
C PRO A 47 8.86 -1.42 20.63
N TRP A 48 9.17 -0.14 20.82
CA TRP A 48 8.20 0.96 20.69
C TRP A 48 8.22 1.64 19.32
N SER A 49 8.96 1.10 18.36
CA SER A 49 8.96 1.63 17.01
C SER A 49 7.55 1.60 16.40
N ASN A 50 7.18 2.69 15.74
CA ASN A 50 5.91 2.79 15.01
C ASN A 50 5.98 2.20 13.60
N VAL A 51 7.13 1.70 13.18
CA VAL A 51 7.31 1.13 11.85
C VAL A 51 6.54 -0.19 11.75
N ILE A 52 5.55 -0.25 10.88
CA ILE A 52 4.79 -1.47 10.60
C ILE A 52 5.53 -2.32 9.56
N GLY A 53 6.11 -1.68 8.54
CA GLY A 53 6.89 -2.34 7.51
C GLY A 53 7.57 -1.35 6.61
N TYR A 54 8.34 -1.86 5.66
CA TYR A 54 8.98 -1.05 4.62
C TYR A 54 9.24 -1.92 3.39
N ALA A 55 9.54 -1.26 2.26
CA ALA A 55 9.86 -1.94 1.00
C ALA A 55 11.27 -1.58 0.57
N GLU A 56 12.00 -2.58 0.07
CA GLU A 56 13.33 -2.39 -0.49
C GLU A 56 13.58 -3.43 -1.59
N GLY A 57 14.01 -2.98 -2.76
CA GLY A 57 14.17 -3.85 -3.92
C GLY A 57 12.82 -4.42 -4.36
N SER A 58 12.67 -5.73 -4.33
CA SER A 58 11.42 -6.44 -4.61
C SER A 58 10.85 -7.12 -3.36
N THR A 59 11.30 -6.71 -2.18
CA THR A 59 10.91 -7.33 -0.92
C THR A 59 10.14 -6.33 -0.06
N ILE A 60 9.06 -6.80 0.57
CA ILE A 60 8.34 -6.08 1.62
C ILE A 60 8.74 -6.70 2.95
N TYR A 61 9.22 -5.86 3.85
CA TYR A 61 9.61 -6.27 5.20
C TYR A 61 8.52 -5.90 6.18
N VAL A 62 8.00 -6.87 6.90
CA VAL A 62 6.92 -6.68 7.87
C VAL A 62 7.49 -6.82 9.28
N ASN A 63 7.25 -5.82 10.13
CA ASN A 63 7.71 -5.84 11.51
C ASN A 63 6.91 -6.86 12.32
N SER A 64 7.57 -7.92 12.76
CA SER A 64 6.92 -9.00 13.52
C SER A 64 6.34 -8.53 14.84
N ARG A 65 6.80 -7.39 15.38
CA ARG A 65 6.22 -6.80 16.60
C ARG A 65 4.84 -6.19 16.37
N LYS A 66 4.42 -6.03 15.11
CA LYS A 66 3.14 -5.41 14.72
C LYS A 66 2.13 -6.41 14.19
N LEU A 67 2.39 -7.72 14.32
CA LEU A 67 1.46 -8.75 13.84
C LEU A 67 0.14 -8.80 14.64
N ASN A 68 0.09 -8.16 15.80
CA ASN A 68 -1.13 -8.05 16.60
C ASN A 68 -2.05 -6.90 16.20
N LEU A 69 -1.65 -6.07 15.24
CA LEU A 69 -2.52 -5.03 14.71
C LEU A 69 -3.73 -5.65 14.01
N PRO A 70 -4.86 -4.92 13.90
CA PRO A 70 -6.01 -5.40 13.15
C PRO A 70 -5.63 -5.84 11.74
N LEU A 71 -6.29 -6.90 11.24
CA LEU A 71 -5.98 -7.48 9.94
C LEU A 71 -5.96 -6.43 8.82
N TRP A 72 -6.96 -5.55 8.79
CA TRP A 72 -7.08 -4.59 7.69
C TRP A 72 -6.02 -3.50 7.75
N ASP A 73 -5.52 -3.17 8.94
CA ASP A 73 -4.37 -2.26 9.08
C ASP A 73 -3.11 -2.90 8.50
N ARG A 74 -2.92 -4.19 8.71
CA ARG A 74 -1.78 -4.93 8.14
C ARG A 74 -1.89 -5.06 6.62
N VAL A 75 -3.10 -5.35 6.12
CA VAL A 75 -3.37 -5.41 4.68
C VAL A 75 -3.07 -4.06 4.03
N GLU A 76 -3.55 -2.98 4.63
CA GLU A 76 -3.30 -1.64 4.12
C GLU A 76 -1.81 -1.33 4.09
N ASN A 77 -1.08 -1.67 5.14
CA ASN A 77 0.36 -1.42 5.19
C ASN A 77 1.12 -2.22 4.13
N ILE A 78 0.82 -3.50 3.97
CA ILE A 78 1.49 -4.34 2.98
C ILE A 78 1.23 -3.79 1.58
N TYR A 79 0.00 -3.39 1.27
CA TYR A 79 -0.30 -2.80 -0.04
C TYR A 79 0.37 -1.45 -0.23
N HIS A 80 0.43 -0.63 0.84
CA HIS A 80 1.17 0.63 0.84
C HIS A 80 2.63 0.39 0.41
N GLU A 81 3.30 -0.57 1.03
CA GLU A 81 4.68 -0.91 0.69
C GLU A 81 4.79 -1.47 -0.73
N ALA A 82 3.81 -2.26 -1.17
CA ALA A 82 3.76 -2.76 -2.54
C ALA A 82 3.69 -1.62 -3.57
N THR A 83 2.99 -0.53 -3.28
CA THR A 83 2.95 0.62 -4.21
C THR A 83 4.31 1.28 -4.37
N HIS A 84 5.15 1.26 -3.33
CA HIS A 84 6.53 1.74 -3.45
C HIS A 84 7.32 0.89 -4.46
N LEU A 85 7.07 -0.40 -4.51
CA LEU A 85 7.71 -1.29 -5.48
C LEU A 85 7.25 -1.00 -6.92
N CYS A 86 6.11 -0.36 -7.09
CA CYS A 86 5.63 0.12 -8.39
C CYS A 86 6.18 1.50 -8.77
N GLY A 87 7.04 2.08 -7.93
CA GLY A 87 7.67 3.36 -8.19
C GLY A 87 6.91 4.57 -7.66
N PHE A 88 5.92 4.38 -6.80
CA PHE A 88 5.20 5.47 -6.16
C PHE A 88 5.82 5.83 -4.82
N SER A 89 5.76 7.09 -4.44
CA SER A 89 6.35 7.59 -3.20
C SER A 89 5.44 8.62 -2.54
N HIS A 90 5.84 9.02 -1.35
CA HIS A 90 5.19 10.10 -0.60
C HIS A 90 6.28 11.01 -0.02
N LYS A 91 5.86 12.14 0.54
CA LYS A 91 6.77 13.14 1.09
C LYS A 91 6.99 12.89 2.58
N GLY A 92 8.20 12.45 2.95
CA GLY A 92 8.50 12.11 4.34
C GLY A 92 7.68 10.91 4.82
N ASN A 93 7.62 10.72 6.14
CA ASN A 93 7.01 9.53 6.75
C ASN A 93 5.74 9.84 7.56
N SER A 94 5.28 11.08 7.55
CA SER A 94 4.10 11.47 8.32
C SER A 94 2.82 11.27 7.50
N PRO A 95 1.77 10.65 8.05
CA PRO A 95 0.48 10.52 7.38
C PRO A 95 -0.31 11.83 7.45
N ASP A 96 0.30 12.93 7.01
CA ASP A 96 -0.35 14.23 6.99
C ASP A 96 -1.36 14.36 5.83
N LYS A 97 -2.05 15.52 5.78
CA LYS A 97 -3.08 15.76 4.77
C LYS A 97 -2.56 15.59 3.33
N TYR A 98 -1.34 16.02 3.06
CA TYR A 98 -0.75 15.87 1.74
C TYR A 98 -0.48 14.39 1.42
N ASN A 99 0.16 13.66 2.33
CA ASN A 99 0.55 12.26 2.11
C ASN A 99 -0.65 11.33 2.04
N LEU A 100 -1.75 11.62 2.76
CA LEU A 100 -2.96 10.81 2.68
C LEU A 100 -3.57 10.81 1.27
N GLN A 101 -3.19 11.75 0.41
CA GLN A 101 -3.62 11.80 -0.99
C GLN A 101 -2.57 11.25 -1.97
N THR A 102 -1.45 10.71 -1.49
CA THR A 102 -0.46 10.04 -2.33
C THR A 102 -0.89 8.61 -2.65
N VAL A 103 -0.30 8.03 -3.71
CA VAL A 103 -0.65 6.65 -4.11
C VAL A 103 -0.44 5.65 -2.98
N PRO A 104 0.74 5.62 -2.28
CA PRO A 104 0.93 4.65 -1.20
C PRO A 104 -0.17 4.70 -0.13
N TYR A 105 -0.53 5.87 0.35
CA TYR A 105 -1.55 6.00 1.40
C TYR A 105 -2.96 5.83 0.87
N LYS A 106 -3.30 6.54 -0.22
CA LYS A 106 -4.68 6.57 -0.70
C LYS A 106 -5.09 5.26 -1.35
N ALA A 107 -4.26 4.71 -2.24
CA ALA A 107 -4.58 3.46 -2.93
C ALA A 107 -4.63 2.29 -1.95
N SER A 108 -3.73 2.23 -0.96
CA SER A 108 -3.75 1.18 0.04
C SER A 108 -5.00 1.25 0.92
N ASN A 109 -5.44 2.45 1.27
CA ASN A 109 -6.67 2.64 2.03
C ASN A 109 -7.89 2.16 1.22
N ILE A 110 -7.97 2.52 -0.05
CA ILE A 110 -9.03 2.07 -0.96
C ILE A 110 -8.99 0.54 -1.10
N PHE A 111 -7.80 -0.04 -1.26
CA PHE A 111 -7.63 -1.48 -1.41
C PHE A 111 -8.12 -2.24 -0.18
N ALA A 112 -7.70 -1.82 1.01
CA ALA A 112 -8.10 -2.47 2.26
C ALA A 112 -9.62 -2.40 2.46
N LYS A 113 -10.22 -1.25 2.21
CA LYS A 113 -11.68 -1.09 2.31
C LYS A 113 -12.42 -1.93 1.29
N TYR A 114 -11.90 -2.01 0.06
CA TYR A 114 -12.50 -2.82 -0.99
C TYR A 114 -12.50 -4.30 -0.61
N LEU A 115 -11.35 -4.82 -0.16
CA LEU A 115 -11.25 -6.21 0.27
C LEU A 115 -12.12 -6.50 1.48
N LYS A 116 -12.12 -5.61 2.47
CA LYS A 116 -12.97 -5.77 3.65
C LYS A 116 -14.43 -5.86 3.26
N GLY A 117 -14.89 -5.03 2.32
CA GLY A 117 -16.26 -5.08 1.81
C GLY A 117 -16.61 -6.45 1.20
N ILE A 118 -15.67 -7.08 0.49
CA ILE A 118 -15.87 -8.41 -0.09
C ILE A 118 -15.97 -9.48 1.01
N TYR A 119 -15.06 -9.45 1.99
CA TYR A 119 -15.01 -10.47 3.03
C TYR A 119 -16.12 -10.33 4.08
N ASP A 120 -16.68 -9.14 4.24
CA ASP A 120 -17.76 -8.89 5.20
C ASP A 120 -19.16 -9.17 4.63
N GLN A 121 -19.25 -9.61 3.37
CA GLN A 121 -20.53 -9.93 2.74
C GLN A 121 -21.15 -11.23 3.25
#